data_2e92a75ce4077f8fb6a34ea4ddb6bee9
#
_entry.id   2e92a75ce4077f8fb6a34ea4ddb6bee9
#
_cell.length_a   1.000
_cell.length_b   1.000
_cell.length_c   1.000
_cell.angle_alpha   90.00
_cell.angle_beta   90.00
_cell.angle_gamma   90.00
#
_symmetry.space_group_name_H-M   'P 1'
#
loop_
_entity.id
_entity.type
_entity.pdbx_description
1 polymer ?
#
loop_
_entity_poly.entity_id
_entity_poly.type
_entity_poly.pdbx_seq_one_letter_code
_entity_poly.pdbx_strand_id
1 'polypeptide(L)'
;YSGITDSSGRAYVDVVLSQGFHDIGAIFSGDDTYKKSSVKTTLVISGNSTYLFALNCTKNYRNGTQFYVQLVDSYSNPLANRTVSITINGRTYNRTTDVNGWATMNINLQPGEYEALCAYYGPQKSDNAFAKAVIKVLPTILADNLVKYYLNGSQFHVIVIDVSGNQIV
;
A
#
# COMPACT_ATOMS: atom_id res chain seq x y z
N TYR A 1 -2.48 -24.72 4.78
CA TYR A 1 -1.95 -24.98 3.43
C TYR A 1 -0.45 -25.24 3.54
N SER A 2 0.08 -26.20 2.77
CA SER A 2 1.51 -26.45 2.65
C SER A 2 1.87 -26.64 1.18
N GLY A 3 3.08 -26.26 0.80
CA GLY A 3 3.60 -26.40 -0.55
C GLY A 3 5.08 -26.72 -0.52
N ILE A 4 5.55 -27.37 -1.56
CA ILE A 4 6.97 -27.66 -1.78
C ILE A 4 7.45 -26.69 -2.86
N THR A 5 8.65 -26.14 -2.68
CA THR A 5 9.25 -25.24 -3.67
C THR A 5 9.73 -26.02 -4.89
N ASP A 6 9.54 -25.48 -6.07
CA ASP A 6 10.11 -25.96 -7.32
C ASP A 6 11.61 -25.61 -7.44
N SER A 7 12.22 -25.98 -8.57
CA SER A 7 13.64 -25.70 -8.85
C SER A 7 14.03 -24.23 -8.90
N SER A 8 13.03 -23.32 -9.00
CA SER A 8 13.22 -21.86 -8.95
C SER A 8 12.93 -21.27 -7.55
N GLY A 9 12.69 -22.11 -6.55
CA GLY A 9 12.40 -21.70 -5.18
C GLY A 9 10.97 -21.20 -4.96
N ARG A 10 10.01 -21.51 -5.85
CA ARG A 10 8.62 -21.07 -5.76
C ARG A 10 7.71 -22.19 -5.28
N ALA A 11 6.81 -21.88 -4.37
CA ALA A 11 5.72 -22.75 -3.97
C ALA A 11 4.37 -22.13 -4.35
N TYR A 12 3.43 -22.97 -4.78
CA TYR A 12 2.08 -22.54 -5.20
C TYR A 12 1.04 -23.25 -4.33
N VAL A 13 0.01 -22.50 -3.97
CA VAL A 13 -1.09 -23.01 -3.15
C VAL A 13 -2.40 -22.43 -3.69
N ASP A 14 -3.34 -23.30 -4.03
CA ASP A 14 -4.70 -22.89 -4.39
C ASP A 14 -5.45 -22.45 -3.15
N VAL A 15 -6.06 -21.25 -3.21
CA VAL A 15 -6.84 -20.67 -2.12
C VAL A 15 -8.27 -20.43 -2.57
N VAL A 16 -9.23 -20.83 -1.73
CA VAL A 16 -10.65 -20.53 -1.92
C VAL A 16 -11.09 -19.69 -0.73
N LEU A 17 -11.29 -18.38 -0.97
CA LEU A 17 -11.63 -17.41 0.04
C LEU A 17 -12.82 -16.54 -0.41
N SER A 18 -13.56 -15.97 0.53
CA SER A 18 -14.60 -14.99 0.24
C SER A 18 -13.99 -13.70 -0.32
N GLN A 19 -14.83 -12.86 -0.94
CA GLN A 19 -14.41 -11.53 -1.36
C GLN A 19 -14.00 -10.66 -0.15
N GLY A 20 -12.97 -9.85 -0.32
CA GLY A 20 -12.44 -8.97 0.70
C GLY A 20 -10.92 -9.02 0.82
N PHE A 21 -10.44 -8.57 1.96
CA PHE A 21 -9.03 -8.56 2.34
C PHE A 21 -8.76 -9.71 3.32
N HIS A 22 -7.69 -10.46 3.07
CA HIS A 22 -7.29 -11.59 3.89
C HIS A 22 -5.81 -11.48 4.24
N ASP A 23 -5.51 -11.43 5.53
CA ASP A 23 -4.14 -11.50 5.99
C ASP A 23 -3.61 -12.91 5.79
N ILE A 24 -2.55 -13.05 5.03
CA ILE A 24 -1.87 -14.32 4.79
C ILE A 24 -0.42 -14.25 5.25
N GLY A 25 0.09 -15.37 5.72
CA GLY A 25 1.48 -15.52 6.12
C GLY A 25 2.07 -16.77 5.47
N ALA A 26 3.31 -16.65 4.99
CA ALA A 26 4.12 -17.79 4.58
C ALA A 26 5.25 -17.99 5.58
N ILE A 27 5.50 -19.24 5.96
CA ILE A 27 6.53 -19.64 6.90
C ILE A 27 7.35 -20.73 6.27
N PHE A 28 8.65 -20.52 6.23
CA PHE A 28 9.65 -21.57 6.01
C PHE A 28 10.23 -21.95 7.37
N SER A 29 10.08 -23.22 7.76
CA SER A 29 10.48 -23.70 9.10
C SER A 29 12.00 -23.79 9.25
N GLY A 30 12.75 -23.68 8.14
CA GLY A 30 14.16 -23.94 8.09
C GLY A 30 14.47 -25.41 7.82
N ASP A 31 15.74 -25.67 7.52
CA ASP A 31 16.34 -27.01 7.37
C ASP A 31 17.78 -26.99 7.88
N ASP A 32 18.55 -28.03 7.63
CA ASP A 32 19.95 -28.13 8.06
C ASP A 32 20.87 -27.08 7.45
N THR A 33 20.46 -26.43 6.34
CA THR A 33 21.24 -25.42 5.60
C THR A 33 20.71 -24.01 5.82
N TYR A 34 19.38 -23.81 5.89
CA TYR A 34 18.72 -22.52 5.90
C TYR A 34 17.92 -22.29 7.17
N LYS A 35 18.04 -21.09 7.74
CA LYS A 35 17.27 -20.69 8.92
C LYS A 35 15.81 -20.45 8.57
N LYS A 36 14.93 -20.62 9.58
CA LYS A 36 13.51 -20.28 9.46
C LYS A 36 13.31 -18.84 9.03
N SER A 37 12.31 -18.59 8.20
CA SER A 37 11.89 -17.26 7.78
C SER A 37 10.37 -17.18 7.63
N SER A 38 9.82 -15.96 7.65
CA SER A 38 8.39 -15.74 7.45
C SER A 38 8.13 -14.40 6.81
N VAL A 39 7.02 -14.31 6.09
CA VAL A 39 6.48 -13.08 5.52
C VAL A 39 4.98 -13.02 5.74
N LYS A 40 4.43 -11.81 5.91
CA LYS A 40 3.00 -11.55 5.95
C LYS A 40 2.63 -10.57 4.84
N THR A 41 1.47 -10.77 4.24
CA THR A 41 0.91 -9.86 3.23
C THR A 41 -0.61 -9.93 3.26
N THR A 42 -1.28 -9.00 2.58
CA THR A 42 -2.73 -9.02 2.38
C THR A 42 -3.05 -9.55 0.99
N LEU A 43 -3.85 -10.61 0.91
CA LEU A 43 -4.46 -11.11 -0.31
C LEU A 43 -5.78 -10.40 -0.54
N VAL A 44 -6.05 -9.99 -1.77
CA VAL A 44 -7.29 -9.30 -2.17
C VAL A 44 -8.10 -10.18 -3.10
N ILE A 45 -9.36 -10.46 -2.72
CA ILE A 45 -10.31 -11.22 -3.53
C ILE A 45 -11.46 -10.30 -3.93
N SER A 46 -11.57 -10.00 -5.22
CA SER A 46 -12.61 -9.12 -5.79
C SER A 46 -13.69 -9.89 -6.52
N GLY A 47 -14.84 -9.24 -6.82
CA GLY A 47 -15.77 -9.65 -7.86
C GLY A 47 -15.18 -9.49 -9.25
N ASN A 48 -15.99 -9.73 -10.27
CA ASN A 48 -15.55 -9.74 -11.67
C ASN A 48 -16.28 -8.75 -12.60
N SER A 49 -17.24 -7.99 -12.07
CA SER A 49 -18.02 -7.02 -12.85
C SER A 49 -17.51 -5.59 -12.76
N THR A 50 -16.70 -5.28 -11.74
CA THR A 50 -16.05 -3.98 -11.58
C THR A 50 -14.60 -4.15 -11.13
N TYR A 51 -13.77 -3.14 -11.43
CA TYR A 51 -12.37 -3.10 -11.03
C TYR A 51 -12.07 -1.81 -10.28
N LEU A 52 -11.33 -1.94 -9.20
CA LEU A 52 -10.86 -0.83 -8.39
C LEU A 52 -9.33 -0.77 -8.50
N PHE A 53 -8.81 0.37 -8.94
CA PHE A 53 -7.38 0.62 -9.05
C PHE A 53 -6.96 1.63 -8.00
N ALA A 54 -6.07 1.25 -7.11
CA ALA A 54 -5.49 2.13 -6.12
C ALA A 54 -4.02 2.41 -6.48
N LEU A 55 -3.65 3.67 -6.65
CA LEU A 55 -2.31 4.05 -7.07
C LEU A 55 -1.39 4.20 -5.85
N ASN A 56 -0.20 3.59 -5.90
CA ASN A 56 0.82 3.86 -4.89
C ASN A 56 1.15 5.36 -4.87
N CYS A 57 1.31 5.91 -3.68
CA CYS A 57 1.56 7.34 -3.48
C CYS A 57 2.83 7.53 -2.66
N THR A 58 3.81 8.23 -3.23
CA THR A 58 4.97 8.73 -2.48
C THR A 58 4.90 10.25 -2.42
N LYS A 59 4.99 10.82 -1.24
CA LYS A 59 4.89 12.27 -1.03
C LYS A 59 5.78 12.73 0.10
N ASN A 60 6.17 14.00 0.08
CA ASN A 60 6.80 14.65 1.22
C ASN A 60 5.74 15.02 2.29
N TYR A 61 6.14 15.02 3.54
CA TYR A 61 5.28 15.42 4.64
C TYR A 61 4.68 16.82 4.41
N ARG A 62 3.36 16.94 4.58
CA ARG A 62 2.56 18.18 4.40
C ARG A 62 2.54 18.77 2.98
N ASN A 63 3.07 18.12 1.94
CA ASN A 63 2.81 18.58 0.59
C ASN A 63 1.36 18.27 0.16
N GLY A 64 0.87 18.94 -0.89
CA GLY A 64 -0.52 18.83 -1.36
C GLY A 64 -0.84 17.56 -2.16
N THR A 65 0.09 16.60 -2.31
CA THR A 65 -0.16 15.37 -3.08
C THR A 65 -1.32 14.56 -2.50
N GLN A 66 -2.25 14.18 -3.36
CA GLN A 66 -3.42 13.40 -3.02
C GLN A 66 -3.21 11.92 -3.34
N PHE A 67 -3.98 11.07 -2.69
CA PHE A 67 -4.13 9.66 -3.00
C PHE A 67 -5.31 9.47 -3.96
N TYR A 68 -5.16 8.61 -4.95
CA TYR A 68 -6.11 8.39 -6.04
C TYR A 68 -6.55 6.94 -6.12
N VAL A 69 -7.85 6.76 -6.32
CA VAL A 69 -8.47 5.46 -6.57
C VAL A 69 -9.41 5.60 -7.74
N GLN A 70 -9.38 4.67 -8.70
CA GLN A 70 -10.28 4.66 -9.85
C GLN A 70 -11.18 3.43 -9.82
N LEU A 71 -12.46 3.63 -10.08
CA LEU A 71 -13.46 2.58 -10.22
C LEU A 71 -13.97 2.55 -11.66
N VAL A 72 -13.92 1.37 -12.27
CA VAL A 72 -14.43 1.13 -13.64
C VAL A 72 -15.25 -0.15 -13.68
N ASP A 73 -16.07 -0.32 -14.72
CA ASP A 73 -16.75 -1.58 -15.02
C ASP A 73 -15.82 -2.58 -15.73
N SER A 74 -16.35 -3.76 -16.07
CA SER A 74 -15.60 -4.82 -16.78
C SER A 74 -15.19 -4.44 -18.22
N TYR A 75 -15.75 -3.38 -18.77
CA TYR A 75 -15.40 -2.82 -20.08
C TYR A 75 -14.47 -1.61 -19.98
N SER A 76 -13.94 -1.33 -18.77
CA SER A 76 -13.10 -0.16 -18.47
C SER A 76 -13.82 1.19 -18.58
N ASN A 77 -15.15 1.23 -18.57
CA ASN A 77 -15.87 2.49 -18.48
C ASN A 77 -15.84 3.01 -17.04
N PRO A 78 -15.60 4.32 -16.84
CA PRO A 78 -15.56 4.90 -15.51
C PRO A 78 -16.94 4.88 -14.83
N LEU A 79 -16.97 4.53 -13.56
CA LEU A 79 -18.18 4.50 -12.74
C LEU A 79 -18.23 5.75 -11.84
N ALA A 80 -19.03 6.73 -12.26
CA ALA A 80 -19.25 7.98 -11.54
C ALA A 80 -20.26 7.85 -10.40
N ASN A 81 -20.18 8.78 -9.44
CA ASN A 81 -21.11 8.89 -8.29
C ASN A 81 -21.21 7.60 -7.47
N ARG A 82 -20.12 6.87 -7.34
CA ARG A 82 -20.02 5.66 -6.51
C ARG A 82 -19.20 5.95 -5.26
N THR A 83 -19.62 5.40 -4.13
CA THR A 83 -18.90 5.53 -2.88
C THR A 83 -17.84 4.45 -2.78
N VAL A 84 -16.58 4.86 -2.66
CA VAL A 84 -15.42 4.00 -2.38
C VAL A 84 -14.96 4.26 -0.94
N SER A 85 -14.75 3.21 -0.17
CA SER A 85 -14.15 3.29 1.17
C SER A 85 -12.64 3.06 1.07
N ILE A 86 -11.87 3.91 1.75
CA ILE A 86 -10.41 3.87 1.82
C ILE A 86 -10.03 3.76 3.28
N THR A 87 -9.43 2.63 3.68
CA THR A 87 -8.99 2.38 5.06
C THR A 87 -7.47 2.50 5.13
N ILE A 88 -6.98 3.40 5.97
CA ILE A 88 -5.57 3.64 6.21
C ILE A 88 -5.35 3.78 7.71
N ASN A 89 -4.35 3.09 8.25
CA ASN A 89 -4.00 3.16 9.68
C ASN A 89 -5.23 2.96 10.59
N GLY A 90 -6.08 1.97 10.26
CA GLY A 90 -7.29 1.61 11.00
C GLY A 90 -8.47 2.59 10.89
N ARG A 91 -8.35 3.65 10.09
CA ARG A 91 -9.43 4.62 9.86
C ARG A 91 -9.97 4.51 8.44
N THR A 92 -11.30 4.48 8.30
CA THR A 92 -11.99 4.39 7.02
C THR A 92 -12.54 5.77 6.61
N TYR A 93 -12.32 6.13 5.35
CA TYR A 93 -12.77 7.35 4.71
C TYR A 93 -13.59 7.00 3.48
N ASN A 94 -14.81 7.52 3.38
CA ASN A 94 -15.63 7.37 2.20
C ASN A 94 -15.39 8.53 1.24
N ARG A 95 -15.23 8.21 -0.05
CA ARG A 95 -15.05 9.17 -1.15
C ARG A 95 -15.96 8.79 -2.30
N THR A 96 -16.49 9.80 -2.98
CA THR A 96 -17.35 9.60 -4.15
C THR A 96 -16.53 9.76 -5.42
N THR A 97 -16.73 8.85 -6.38
CA THR A 97 -16.07 8.95 -7.68
C THR A 97 -16.64 10.07 -8.53
N ASP A 98 -15.76 10.79 -9.23
CA ASP A 98 -16.11 11.82 -10.22
C ASP A 98 -16.59 11.19 -11.55
N VAL A 99 -16.81 12.03 -12.57
CA VAL A 99 -17.26 11.61 -13.92
C VAL A 99 -16.27 10.69 -14.63
N ASN A 100 -15.00 10.69 -14.25
CA ASN A 100 -13.94 9.84 -14.77
C ASN A 100 -13.68 8.62 -13.87
N GLY A 101 -14.55 8.35 -12.90
CA GLY A 101 -14.43 7.24 -11.97
C GLY A 101 -13.36 7.43 -10.89
N TRP A 102 -12.78 8.63 -10.72
CA TRP A 102 -11.75 8.90 -9.73
C TRP A 102 -12.33 9.35 -8.39
N ALA A 103 -11.87 8.72 -7.33
CA ALA A 103 -12.04 9.18 -5.96
C ALA A 103 -10.68 9.63 -5.41
N THR A 104 -10.64 10.80 -4.77
CA THR A 104 -9.40 11.41 -4.30
C THR A 104 -9.44 11.68 -2.80
N MET A 105 -8.28 11.64 -2.15
CA MET A 105 -8.17 11.92 -0.73
C MET A 105 -6.85 12.65 -0.41
N ASN A 106 -6.94 13.72 0.39
CA ASN A 106 -5.76 14.37 0.96
C ASN A 106 -5.10 13.46 2.00
N ILE A 107 -3.78 13.35 1.95
CA ILE A 107 -2.98 12.56 2.88
C ILE A 107 -2.33 13.47 3.91
N ASN A 108 -2.77 13.35 5.16
CA ASN A 108 -2.24 14.09 6.31
C ASN A 108 -1.64 13.12 7.36
N LEU A 109 -0.87 12.14 6.89
CA LEU A 109 -0.18 11.17 7.72
C LEU A 109 1.22 11.67 8.10
N GLN A 110 1.73 11.22 9.24
CA GLN A 110 3.12 11.42 9.64
C GLN A 110 4.07 10.70 8.67
N PRO A 111 5.36 11.06 8.64
CA PRO A 111 6.35 10.29 7.89
C PRO A 111 6.32 8.81 8.24
N GLY A 112 6.33 7.96 7.21
CA GLY A 112 6.19 6.51 7.36
C GLY A 112 5.61 5.86 6.10
N GLU A 113 5.43 4.55 6.18
CA GLU A 113 4.81 3.76 5.13
C GLU A 113 3.51 3.13 5.65
N TYR A 114 2.46 3.25 4.85
CA TYR A 114 1.11 2.84 5.22
C TYR A 114 0.48 2.04 4.10
N GLU A 115 -0.24 0.97 4.45
CA GLU A 115 -1.09 0.26 3.51
C GLU A 115 -2.46 0.95 3.46
N ALA A 116 -2.95 1.22 2.25
CA ALA A 116 -4.31 1.68 1.98
C ALA A 116 -5.13 0.52 1.43
N LEU A 117 -6.20 0.15 2.11
CA LEU A 117 -7.17 -0.86 1.68
C LEU A 117 -8.40 -0.15 1.13
N CYS A 118 -8.70 -0.37 -0.14
CA CYS A 118 -9.78 0.32 -0.86
C CYS A 118 -10.87 -0.69 -1.23
N ALA A 119 -12.13 -0.35 -0.96
CA ALA A 119 -13.27 -1.22 -1.24
C ALA A 119 -14.41 -0.44 -1.88
N TYR A 120 -15.03 -1.06 -2.87
CA TYR A 120 -16.33 -0.69 -3.41
C TYR A 120 -17.28 -1.86 -3.21
N TYR A 121 -18.47 -1.57 -2.70
CA TYR A 121 -19.56 -2.53 -2.55
C TYR A 121 -20.67 -2.14 -3.49
N GLY A 122 -20.83 -2.91 -4.56
CA GLY A 122 -21.83 -2.70 -5.57
C GLY A 122 -23.18 -3.32 -5.21
N PRO A 123 -24.22 -3.16 -6.08
CA PRO A 123 -25.54 -3.73 -5.86
C PRO A 123 -25.56 -5.26 -5.74
N GLN A 124 -24.62 -5.93 -6.41
CA GLN A 124 -24.46 -7.38 -6.36
C GLN A 124 -23.04 -7.73 -5.89
N LYS A 125 -22.84 -8.95 -5.38
CA LYS A 125 -21.51 -9.42 -4.96
C LYS A 125 -20.49 -9.42 -6.11
N SER A 126 -20.92 -9.71 -7.34
CA SER A 126 -20.08 -9.63 -8.53
C SER A 126 -19.51 -8.22 -8.77
N ASP A 127 -20.21 -7.19 -8.29
CA ASP A 127 -19.82 -5.79 -8.45
C ASP A 127 -18.89 -5.30 -7.33
N ASN A 128 -18.62 -6.12 -6.32
CA ASN A 128 -17.68 -5.75 -5.28
C ASN A 128 -16.24 -5.72 -5.82
N ALA A 129 -15.53 -4.63 -5.60
CA ALA A 129 -14.16 -4.48 -6.02
C ALA A 129 -13.27 -4.04 -4.85
N PHE A 130 -12.09 -4.62 -4.77
CA PHE A 130 -11.14 -4.37 -3.72
C PHE A 130 -9.75 -4.13 -4.31
N ALA A 131 -9.01 -3.20 -3.74
CA ALA A 131 -7.63 -2.92 -4.12
C ALA A 131 -6.81 -2.52 -2.91
N LYS A 132 -5.49 -2.66 -3.01
CA LYS A 132 -4.55 -2.13 -2.04
C LYS A 132 -3.46 -1.31 -2.70
N ALA A 133 -2.94 -0.35 -1.97
CA ALA A 133 -1.81 0.46 -2.39
C ALA A 133 -0.93 0.82 -1.20
N VAL A 134 0.29 1.24 -1.49
CA VAL A 134 1.24 1.74 -0.49
C VAL A 134 1.27 3.27 -0.57
N ILE A 135 1.15 3.91 0.60
CA ILE A 135 1.34 5.34 0.76
C ILE A 135 2.61 5.55 1.57
N LYS A 136 3.62 6.17 0.95
CA LYS A 136 4.89 6.50 1.58
C LYS A 136 4.99 8.00 1.80
N VAL A 137 5.05 8.43 3.06
CA VAL A 137 5.25 9.82 3.44
C VAL A 137 6.70 10.00 3.86
N LEU A 138 7.43 10.83 3.13
CA LEU A 138 8.85 11.10 3.37
C LEU A 138 9.00 12.17 4.46
N PRO A 139 10.01 12.04 5.35
CA PRO A 139 10.30 13.06 6.34
C PRO A 139 10.88 14.31 5.68
N THR A 140 10.81 15.43 6.38
CA THR A 140 11.45 16.70 6.00
C THR A 140 12.85 16.86 6.58
N ILE A 141 13.31 15.88 7.36
CA ILE A 141 14.66 15.82 7.92
C ILE A 141 15.28 14.49 7.50
N LEU A 142 16.43 14.56 6.87
CA LEU A 142 17.23 13.41 6.44
C LEU A 142 18.54 13.40 7.20
N ALA A 143 18.99 12.24 7.64
CA ALA A 143 20.26 12.06 8.29
C ALA A 143 20.88 10.72 7.90
N ASP A 144 22.18 10.69 7.74
CA ASP A 144 22.93 9.46 7.50
C ASP A 144 23.28 8.77 8.82
N ASN A 145 23.41 7.44 8.77
CA ASN A 145 23.97 6.70 9.88
C ASN A 145 25.44 7.04 10.06
N LEU A 146 25.84 7.41 11.26
CA LEU A 146 27.24 7.69 11.60
C LEU A 146 27.77 6.64 12.57
N VAL A 147 28.82 5.92 12.17
CA VAL A 147 29.67 5.15 13.08
C VAL A 147 30.90 6.00 13.39
N LYS A 148 31.09 6.36 14.66
CA LYS A 148 32.17 7.26 15.10
C LYS A 148 33.06 6.56 16.10
N TYR A 149 34.35 6.67 15.91
CA TYR A 149 35.34 6.30 16.92
C TYR A 149 35.60 7.46 17.90
N TYR A 150 35.93 7.12 19.14
CA TYR A 150 36.19 8.10 20.17
C TYR A 150 37.28 9.11 19.74
N LEU A 151 36.99 10.40 19.92
CA LEU A 151 37.87 11.54 19.60
C LEU A 151 38.25 11.68 18.11
N ASN A 152 37.63 10.96 17.16
CA ASN A 152 37.83 11.30 15.77
C ASN A 152 37.00 12.55 15.38
N GLY A 153 37.39 13.24 14.32
CA GLY A 153 36.74 14.47 13.84
C GLY A 153 35.43 14.30 13.10
N SER A 154 34.84 13.08 13.04
CA SER A 154 33.61 12.82 12.28
C SER A 154 32.42 13.65 12.82
N GLN A 155 31.68 14.28 11.91
CA GLN A 155 30.50 15.09 12.21
C GLN A 155 29.24 14.36 11.76
N PHE A 156 28.17 14.53 12.52
CA PHE A 156 26.84 14.07 12.13
C PHE A 156 26.19 15.15 11.25
N HIS A 157 25.74 14.74 10.05
CA HIS A 157 25.12 15.63 9.09
C HIS A 157 23.62 15.41 9.06
N VAL A 158 22.86 16.49 9.03
CA VAL A 158 21.41 16.51 8.88
C VAL A 158 21.06 17.47 7.76
N ILE A 159 20.19 17.00 6.87
CA ILE A 159 19.66 17.81 5.77
C ILE A 159 18.19 18.10 6.09
N VAL A 160 17.81 19.37 6.12
CA VAL A 160 16.41 19.80 6.23
C VAL A 160 15.89 20.12 4.84
N ILE A 161 14.72 19.56 4.49
CA ILE A 161 14.09 19.77 3.18
C ILE A 161 12.71 20.40 3.34
N ASP A 162 12.28 21.18 2.35
CA ASP A 162 10.94 21.73 2.26
C ASP A 162 9.90 20.66 1.84
N VAL A 163 8.63 21.05 1.77
CA VAL A 163 7.54 20.16 1.34
C VAL A 163 7.66 19.69 -0.11
N SER A 164 8.49 20.30 -0.91
CA SER A 164 8.79 19.94 -2.30
C SER A 164 10.03 19.04 -2.42
N GLY A 165 10.77 18.83 -1.30
CA GLY A 165 11.99 18.03 -1.26
C GLY A 165 13.27 18.82 -1.53
N ASN A 166 13.22 20.17 -1.61
CA ASN A 166 14.40 20.99 -1.79
C ASN A 166 15.08 21.23 -0.44
N GLN A 167 16.40 21.29 -0.43
CA GLN A 167 17.15 21.63 0.78
C GLN A 167 16.85 23.06 1.23
N ILE A 168 16.64 23.22 2.53
CA ILE A 168 16.51 24.53 3.17
C ILE A 168 17.91 24.96 3.63
N VAL A 169 18.39 26.08 3.09
CA VAL A 169 19.69 26.68 3.41
C VAL A 169 19.54 27.69 4.54
#